data_77ec278e8e7c3ff25c7b376409eee342
#
_entry.id   77ec278e8e7c3ff25c7b376409eee342
#
_cell.length_a   1.000
_cell.length_b   1.000
_cell.length_c   1.000
_cell.angle_alpha   90.00
_cell.angle_beta   90.00
_cell.angle_gamma   90.00
#
_symmetry.space_group_name_H-M   'P 1'
#
loop_
_entity.id
_entity.type
_entity.pdbx_description
1 polymer ?
#
loop_
_entity_poly.entity_id
_entity_poly.type
_entity_poly.pdbx_seq_one_letter_code
_entity_poly.pdbx_strand_id
1 'polypeptide(L)'
;EIPMDDMDILKELEGSSDGDKKGGKEKKKKEKKKKEKAPKQPKEKKVKPKKEKKPKPPAEPDNTPPLPKVPVILVFVMAASILVLVLAGTHLLGYSNSFADADQAFAEGRYSDAFQAVAGEKVKEKDTDTYEKYRITAMVSAEYEAYESMMDAEVYDMALDSLIRTVQRYDKYLQDAETYGCRGEFDKIESAAETALQQDFGLTAEDARTMYALSNKETYSREIDKVLEKAGLSEVTE
;
A
#
# COMPACT_ATOMS: atom_id res chain seq x y z
N GLU A 1 1.90 -8.10 18.71
CA GLU A 1 2.46 -6.78 18.31
C GLU A 1 3.40 -7.02 17.15
N ILE A 2 3.16 -6.41 16.00
CA ILE A 2 4.01 -6.53 14.81
C ILE A 2 5.28 -5.72 15.06
N PRO A 3 6.48 -6.30 14.89
CA PRO A 3 7.72 -5.55 15.03
C PRO A 3 7.80 -4.35 14.08
N MET A 4 8.51 -3.31 14.47
CA MET A 4 8.57 -2.04 13.77
C MET A 4 9.13 -2.16 12.34
N ASP A 5 10.06 -3.09 12.15
CA ASP A 5 10.69 -3.42 10.86
C ASP A 5 9.71 -4.07 9.87
N ASP A 6 8.81 -4.91 10.39
CA ASP A 6 7.75 -5.55 9.58
C ASP A 6 6.61 -4.60 9.25
N MET A 7 6.40 -3.56 10.06
CA MET A 7 5.38 -2.54 9.80
C MET A 7 5.71 -1.67 8.57
N ASP A 8 6.98 -1.44 8.28
CA ASP A 8 7.39 -0.63 7.13
C ASP A 8 7.12 -1.39 5.82
N ILE A 9 7.43 -2.69 5.78
CA ILE A 9 7.11 -3.54 4.60
C ILE A 9 5.61 -3.69 4.41
N LEU A 10 4.85 -3.93 5.47
CA LEU A 10 3.40 -4.01 5.38
C LEU A 10 2.81 -2.71 4.84
N LYS A 11 3.34 -1.57 5.26
CA LYS A 11 2.89 -0.25 4.79
C LYS A 11 3.23 0.00 3.33
N GLU A 12 4.37 -0.49 2.85
CA GLU A 12 4.76 -0.43 1.45
C GLU A 12 3.86 -1.32 0.60
N LEU A 13 3.62 -2.55 1.03
CA LEU A 13 2.70 -3.49 0.38
C LEU A 13 1.25 -2.99 0.34
N GLU A 14 0.75 -2.36 1.41
CA GLU A 14 -0.57 -1.73 1.45
C GLU A 14 -0.65 -0.48 0.56
N GLY A 15 0.42 0.31 0.49
CA GLY A 15 0.47 1.56 -0.28
C GLY A 15 0.46 1.37 -1.79
N SER A 16 0.94 0.23 -2.30
CA SER A 16 0.94 -0.09 -3.72
C SER A 16 -0.47 -0.35 -4.30
N SER A 17 -1.44 -0.67 -3.46
CA SER A 17 -2.84 -0.94 -3.86
C SER A 17 -3.65 0.30 -4.26
N ASP A 18 -3.16 1.54 -4.02
CA ASP A 18 -3.95 2.78 -4.22
C ASP A 18 -3.72 3.48 -5.57
N GLY A 19 -3.18 2.77 -6.57
CA GLY A 19 -2.71 3.32 -7.87
C GLY A 19 -3.77 3.63 -8.91
N ASP A 20 -5.06 3.29 -8.76
CA ASP A 20 -6.01 3.39 -9.90
C ASP A 20 -7.40 3.97 -9.62
N LYS A 21 -7.55 4.84 -8.61
CA LYS A 21 -8.77 5.66 -8.47
C LYS A 21 -8.46 7.14 -8.28
N LYS A 22 -8.08 7.82 -9.36
CA LYS A 22 -7.90 9.28 -9.37
C LYS A 22 -9.10 10.02 -9.92
N GLY A 23 -9.81 10.68 -9.03
CA GLY A 23 -10.74 11.78 -9.31
C GLY A 23 -10.55 12.88 -8.29
N GLY A 24 -9.67 13.81 -8.60
CA GLY A 24 -9.39 15.14 -8.11
C GLY A 24 -9.94 15.67 -6.79
N LYS A 25 -9.05 16.16 -5.93
CA LYS A 25 -9.04 17.57 -5.44
C LYS A 25 -7.83 17.84 -4.54
N GLU A 26 -6.85 18.53 -5.10
CA GLU A 26 -5.83 19.24 -4.31
C GLU A 26 -6.48 20.23 -3.34
N LYS A 27 -6.22 20.10 -2.05
CA LYS A 27 -6.38 21.19 -1.07
C LYS A 27 -5.01 21.61 -0.57
N LYS A 28 -4.47 22.67 -1.17
CA LYS A 28 -3.31 23.43 -0.65
C LYS A 28 -3.65 24.00 0.74
N LYS A 29 -2.95 23.53 1.76
CA LYS A 29 -2.89 24.15 3.08
C LYS A 29 -1.91 25.31 3.04
N LYS A 30 -2.40 26.56 3.07
CA LYS A 30 -1.57 27.77 3.24
C LYS A 30 -1.31 28.01 4.72
N GLU A 31 -0.04 27.99 5.10
CA GLU A 31 0.48 28.54 6.36
C GLU A 31 0.22 30.05 6.45
N LYS A 32 -0.32 30.49 7.58
CA LYS A 32 -0.45 31.89 7.94
C LYS A 32 0.82 32.37 8.62
N LYS A 33 1.63 33.17 7.93
CA LYS A 33 2.59 34.07 8.59
C LYS A 33 1.93 35.41 8.86
N LYS A 34 1.88 35.77 10.16
CA LYS A 34 1.58 37.12 10.65
C LYS A 34 2.62 38.11 10.14
N LYS A 35 2.21 39.21 9.53
CA LYS A 35 2.97 40.45 9.44
C LYS A 35 2.08 41.64 9.71
N GLU A 36 2.67 42.55 10.48
CA GLU A 36 2.14 43.77 11.07
C GLU A 36 1.56 44.78 10.09
N LYS A 37 0.69 45.62 10.65
CA LYS A 37 -0.04 46.69 9.97
C LYS A 37 0.84 47.95 9.85
N ALA A 38 0.82 48.56 8.67
CA ALA A 38 1.07 49.99 8.48
C ALA A 38 -0.10 50.61 7.70
N PRO A 39 -0.49 51.88 7.97
CA PRO A 39 -1.76 52.45 7.53
C PRO A 39 -1.70 52.98 6.11
N LYS A 40 -2.72 52.73 5.30
CA LYS A 40 -2.90 53.32 3.97
C LYS A 40 -4.11 54.24 3.89
N GLN A 41 -3.85 55.40 3.32
CA GLN A 41 -4.73 56.52 3.00
C GLN A 41 -5.93 56.11 2.12
N PRO A 42 -7.03 56.89 2.13
CA PRO A 42 -8.24 56.55 1.39
C PRO A 42 -8.12 56.86 -0.09
N LYS A 43 -8.45 55.88 -0.93
CA LYS A 43 -8.63 56.05 -2.37
C LYS A 43 -10.10 56.14 -2.73
N GLU A 44 -10.41 57.16 -3.49
CA GLU A 44 -11.74 57.54 -4.00
C GLU A 44 -12.44 56.38 -4.72
N LYS A 45 -13.73 56.24 -4.43
CA LYS A 45 -14.63 55.29 -5.09
C LYS A 45 -15.00 55.84 -6.48
N LYS A 46 -14.52 55.26 -7.56
CA LYS A 46 -15.09 55.44 -8.90
C LYS A 46 -16.39 54.62 -8.97
N VAL A 47 -17.50 55.40 -9.13
CA VAL A 47 -18.84 54.86 -9.35
C VAL A 47 -18.91 54.27 -10.75
N LYS A 48 -19.16 52.95 -10.85
CA LYS A 48 -19.49 52.26 -12.11
C LYS A 48 -20.98 52.42 -12.36
N PRO A 49 -21.45 52.72 -13.59
CA PRO A 49 -22.88 52.88 -13.86
C PRO A 49 -23.63 51.57 -13.70
N LYS A 50 -24.73 51.62 -12.95
CA LYS A 50 -25.66 50.56 -12.72
C LYS A 50 -26.34 50.20 -14.03
N LYS A 51 -26.09 49.01 -14.60
CA LYS A 51 -26.90 48.46 -15.70
C LYS A 51 -28.31 48.21 -15.19
N GLU A 52 -29.30 48.92 -15.75
CA GLU A 52 -30.70 48.67 -15.51
C GLU A 52 -31.06 47.23 -15.90
N LYS A 53 -31.56 46.46 -14.95
CA LYS A 53 -32.16 45.18 -15.21
C LYS A 53 -33.50 45.38 -15.84
N LYS A 54 -33.67 44.95 -17.09
CA LYS A 54 -34.97 44.86 -17.76
C LYS A 54 -35.96 44.09 -16.84
N PRO A 55 -37.19 44.56 -16.65
CA PRO A 55 -38.19 43.86 -15.84
C PRO A 55 -38.44 42.48 -16.47
N LYS A 56 -38.33 41.43 -15.66
CA LYS A 56 -38.77 40.08 -16.06
C LYS A 56 -40.28 40.11 -16.26
N PRO A 57 -40.80 39.45 -17.32
CA PRO A 57 -42.26 39.31 -17.47
C PRO A 57 -42.82 38.62 -16.22
N PRO A 58 -44.08 38.97 -15.81
CA PRO A 58 -44.70 38.34 -14.66
C PRO A 58 -44.73 36.83 -14.87
N ALA A 59 -44.26 36.07 -13.88
CA ALA A 59 -44.39 34.63 -13.90
C ALA A 59 -45.88 34.28 -13.87
N GLU A 60 -46.35 33.51 -14.84
CA GLU A 60 -47.69 32.95 -14.84
C GLU A 60 -47.91 32.18 -13.52
N PRO A 61 -49.07 32.30 -12.87
CA PRO A 61 -49.32 31.57 -11.63
C PRO A 61 -49.27 30.07 -11.91
N ASP A 62 -48.33 29.38 -11.24
CA ASP A 62 -48.17 27.93 -11.32
C ASP A 62 -49.40 27.26 -10.66
N ASN A 63 -50.43 26.94 -11.46
CA ASN A 63 -51.65 26.27 -11.03
C ASN A 63 -51.51 24.75 -10.96
N THR A 64 -50.25 24.21 -10.94
CA THR A 64 -50.07 22.78 -10.77
C THR A 64 -50.46 22.36 -9.36
N PRO A 65 -51.37 21.39 -9.19
CA PRO A 65 -51.75 20.92 -7.85
C PRO A 65 -50.52 20.33 -7.14
N PRO A 66 -50.35 20.58 -5.83
CA PRO A 66 -49.20 20.04 -5.09
C PRO A 66 -49.19 18.52 -5.21
N LEU A 67 -48.02 17.95 -5.56
CA LEU A 67 -47.81 16.52 -5.68
C LEU A 67 -48.30 15.79 -4.42
N PRO A 68 -49.09 14.73 -4.52
CA PRO A 68 -49.57 13.99 -3.38
C PRO A 68 -48.39 13.44 -2.57
N LYS A 69 -48.33 13.78 -1.27
CA LYS A 69 -47.18 13.51 -0.38
C LYS A 69 -46.87 12.02 -0.28
N VAL A 70 -47.88 11.15 -0.26
CA VAL A 70 -47.73 9.71 -0.07
C VAL A 70 -46.97 9.03 -1.20
N PRO A 71 -47.34 9.19 -2.49
CA PRO A 71 -46.54 8.59 -3.58
C PRO A 71 -45.15 9.20 -3.69
N VAL A 72 -44.92 10.46 -3.37
CA VAL A 72 -43.58 11.07 -3.37
C VAL A 72 -42.70 10.39 -2.30
N ILE A 73 -43.22 10.24 -1.06
CA ILE A 73 -42.47 9.53 0.00
C ILE A 73 -42.17 8.08 -0.40
N LEU A 74 -43.13 7.40 -1.02
CA LEU A 74 -42.93 6.00 -1.45
C LEU A 74 -41.84 5.85 -2.50
N VAL A 75 -41.74 6.78 -3.45
CA VAL A 75 -40.63 6.83 -4.44
C VAL A 75 -39.28 7.05 -3.75
N PHE A 76 -39.21 7.96 -2.76
CA PHE A 76 -37.96 8.17 -2.01
C PHE A 76 -37.56 6.94 -1.18
N VAL A 77 -38.50 6.25 -0.53
CA VAL A 77 -38.24 5.01 0.21
C VAL A 77 -37.75 3.92 -0.74
N MET A 78 -38.37 3.79 -1.91
CA MET A 78 -37.94 2.81 -2.91
C MET A 78 -36.54 3.13 -3.43
N ALA A 79 -36.23 4.38 -3.74
CA ALA A 79 -34.90 4.80 -4.18
C ALA A 79 -33.83 4.58 -3.09
N ALA A 80 -34.16 4.88 -1.83
CA ALA A 80 -33.26 4.61 -0.71
C ALA A 80 -33.00 3.11 -0.51
N SER A 81 -34.05 2.27 -0.66
CA SER A 81 -33.91 0.81 -0.58
C SER A 81 -33.00 0.26 -1.68
N ILE A 82 -33.15 0.73 -2.91
CA ILE A 82 -32.29 0.32 -4.03
C ILE A 82 -30.85 0.76 -3.77
N LEU A 83 -30.64 1.99 -3.28
CA LEU A 83 -29.31 2.49 -2.95
C LEU A 83 -28.62 1.60 -1.88
N VAL A 84 -29.33 1.24 -0.82
CA VAL A 84 -28.84 0.34 0.23
C VAL A 84 -28.49 -1.04 -0.32
N LEU A 85 -29.34 -1.60 -1.19
CA LEU A 85 -29.08 -2.90 -1.83
C LEU A 85 -27.84 -2.85 -2.73
N VAL A 86 -27.67 -1.78 -3.52
CA VAL A 86 -26.50 -1.61 -4.37
C VAL A 86 -25.23 -1.47 -3.52
N LEU A 87 -25.24 -0.63 -2.49
CA LEU A 87 -24.09 -0.45 -1.61
C LEU A 87 -23.72 -1.74 -0.85
N ALA A 88 -24.72 -2.46 -0.34
CA ALA A 88 -24.50 -3.75 0.32
C ALA A 88 -23.96 -4.81 -0.65
N GLY A 89 -24.53 -4.87 -1.87
CA GLY A 89 -24.11 -5.80 -2.91
C GLY A 89 -22.69 -5.55 -3.39
N THR A 90 -22.32 -4.30 -3.64
CA THR A 90 -20.95 -3.96 -4.07
C THR A 90 -19.91 -4.26 -2.98
N HIS A 91 -20.23 -4.01 -1.71
CA HIS A 91 -19.34 -4.32 -0.60
C HIS A 91 -19.12 -5.83 -0.41
N LEU A 92 -20.19 -6.63 -0.54
CA LEU A 92 -20.10 -8.09 -0.41
C LEU A 92 -19.35 -8.74 -1.57
N LEU A 93 -19.61 -8.28 -2.80
CA LEU A 93 -18.93 -8.76 -4.01
C LEU A 93 -17.46 -8.35 -4.02
N GLY A 94 -17.14 -7.12 -3.57
CA GLY A 94 -15.78 -6.62 -3.47
C GLY A 94 -14.92 -7.54 -2.58
N TYR A 95 -15.36 -7.81 -1.37
CA TYR A 95 -14.67 -8.69 -0.43
C TYR A 95 -14.40 -10.10 -0.99
N SER A 96 -15.41 -10.71 -1.63
CA SER A 96 -15.25 -12.05 -2.21
C SER A 96 -14.28 -12.05 -3.40
N ASN A 97 -14.30 -10.99 -4.20
CA ASN A 97 -13.39 -10.86 -5.33
C ASN A 97 -11.96 -10.62 -4.86
N SER A 98 -11.75 -9.76 -3.84
CA SER A 98 -10.42 -9.52 -3.27
C SER A 98 -9.76 -10.83 -2.79
N PHE A 99 -10.50 -11.70 -2.11
CA PHE A 99 -9.97 -12.99 -1.69
C PHE A 99 -9.78 -13.97 -2.86
N ALA A 100 -10.65 -13.97 -3.87
CA ALA A 100 -10.46 -14.79 -5.06
C ALA A 100 -9.23 -14.36 -5.88
N ASP A 101 -9.03 -13.06 -6.03
CA ASP A 101 -7.85 -12.48 -6.69
C ASP A 101 -6.57 -12.81 -5.92
N ALA A 102 -6.63 -12.74 -4.57
CA ALA A 102 -5.53 -13.14 -3.70
C ALA A 102 -5.19 -14.63 -3.82
N ASP A 103 -6.21 -15.51 -3.83
CA ASP A 103 -6.00 -16.96 -4.01
C ASP A 103 -5.33 -17.26 -5.36
N GLN A 104 -5.76 -16.58 -6.42
CA GLN A 104 -5.15 -16.73 -7.73
C GLN A 104 -3.70 -16.26 -7.73
N ALA A 105 -3.43 -15.05 -7.25
CA ALA A 105 -2.08 -14.50 -7.19
C ALA A 105 -1.15 -15.40 -6.35
N PHE A 106 -1.64 -15.89 -5.20
CA PHE A 106 -0.89 -16.79 -4.34
C PHE A 106 -0.54 -18.12 -5.03
N ALA A 107 -1.50 -18.71 -5.74
CA ALA A 107 -1.27 -19.95 -6.51
C ALA A 107 -0.26 -19.75 -7.66
N GLU A 108 -0.17 -18.54 -8.21
CA GLU A 108 0.78 -18.15 -9.25
C GLU A 108 2.17 -17.79 -8.67
N GLY A 109 2.34 -17.78 -7.34
CA GLY A 109 3.59 -17.41 -6.66
C GLY A 109 3.80 -15.90 -6.53
N ARG A 110 2.80 -15.07 -6.86
CA ARG A 110 2.81 -13.61 -6.71
C ARG A 110 2.31 -13.23 -5.31
N TYR A 111 3.16 -13.50 -4.31
CA TYR A 111 2.75 -13.42 -2.91
C TYR A 111 2.50 -11.99 -2.43
N SER A 112 3.30 -11.03 -2.89
CA SER A 112 3.08 -9.61 -2.61
C SER A 112 1.76 -9.12 -3.17
N ASP A 113 1.39 -9.49 -4.41
CA ASP A 113 0.10 -9.16 -5.02
C ASP A 113 -1.07 -9.81 -4.28
N ALA A 114 -0.90 -11.07 -3.84
CA ALA A 114 -1.91 -11.78 -3.06
C ALA A 114 -2.26 -11.04 -1.77
N PHE A 115 -1.26 -10.58 -1.03
CA PHE A 115 -1.50 -9.78 0.16
C PHE A 115 -2.11 -8.41 -0.16
N GLN A 116 -1.60 -7.71 -1.18
CA GLN A 116 -2.14 -6.41 -1.60
C GLN A 116 -3.63 -6.47 -1.96
N ALA A 117 -4.09 -7.56 -2.57
CA ALA A 117 -5.50 -7.74 -2.92
C ALA A 117 -6.43 -7.72 -1.70
N VAL A 118 -5.95 -8.12 -0.52
CA VAL A 118 -6.75 -8.23 0.72
C VAL A 118 -6.35 -7.24 1.82
N ALA A 119 -5.23 -6.54 1.70
CA ALA A 119 -4.66 -5.67 2.74
C ALA A 119 -5.61 -4.55 3.20
N GLY A 120 -6.46 -4.03 2.29
CA GLY A 120 -7.46 -3.00 2.60
C GLY A 120 -8.80 -3.52 3.10
N GLU A 121 -8.98 -4.84 3.19
CA GLU A 121 -10.26 -5.45 3.54
C GLU A 121 -10.43 -5.57 5.06
N LYS A 122 -11.67 -5.42 5.52
CA LYS A 122 -12.02 -5.75 6.89
C LYS A 122 -12.17 -7.27 7.02
N VAL A 123 -11.09 -7.94 7.38
CA VAL A 123 -11.03 -9.41 7.48
C VAL A 123 -12.08 -9.96 8.43
N LYS A 124 -12.81 -10.98 7.99
CA LYS A 124 -13.78 -11.72 8.79
C LYS A 124 -13.05 -12.80 9.58
N GLU A 125 -13.55 -13.13 10.76
CA GLU A 125 -12.94 -14.12 11.66
C GLU A 125 -12.63 -15.46 10.96
N LYS A 126 -13.53 -15.93 10.09
CA LYS A 126 -13.36 -17.18 9.32
C LYS A 126 -12.23 -17.13 8.27
N ASP A 127 -11.82 -15.95 7.85
CA ASP A 127 -10.83 -15.75 6.79
C ASP A 127 -9.48 -15.26 7.37
N THR A 128 -9.36 -15.18 8.71
CA THR A 128 -8.16 -14.68 9.41
C THR A 128 -6.93 -15.54 9.09
N ASP A 129 -7.01 -16.84 9.13
CA ASP A 129 -5.88 -17.72 8.85
C ASP A 129 -5.40 -17.59 7.39
N THR A 130 -6.34 -17.44 6.46
CA THR A 130 -6.02 -17.21 5.05
C THR A 130 -5.34 -15.85 4.84
N TYR A 131 -5.82 -14.81 5.52
CA TYR A 131 -5.19 -13.50 5.50
C TYR A 131 -3.76 -13.53 6.08
N GLU A 132 -3.59 -14.19 7.24
CA GLU A 132 -2.26 -14.34 7.85
C GLU A 132 -1.30 -15.15 6.96
N LYS A 133 -1.78 -16.18 6.29
CA LYS A 133 -1.03 -16.93 5.27
C LYS A 133 -0.48 -15.98 4.19
N TYR A 134 -1.34 -15.14 3.59
CA TYR A 134 -0.88 -14.19 2.56
C TYR A 134 0.09 -13.18 3.14
N ARG A 135 -0.21 -12.62 4.32
CA ARG A 135 0.60 -11.61 4.99
C ARG A 135 2.03 -12.08 5.24
N ILE A 136 2.20 -13.21 5.93
CA ILE A 136 3.54 -13.69 6.29
C ILE A 136 4.33 -14.15 5.07
N THR A 137 3.67 -14.75 4.06
CA THR A 137 4.35 -15.16 2.84
C THR A 137 4.81 -13.95 2.04
N ALA A 138 3.96 -12.93 1.90
CA ALA A 138 4.32 -11.67 1.26
C ALA A 138 5.48 -10.96 1.94
N MET A 139 5.55 -10.98 3.28
CA MET A 139 6.64 -10.37 4.04
C MET A 139 8.00 -11.01 3.76
N VAL A 140 8.04 -12.32 3.56
CA VAL A 140 9.29 -13.01 3.18
C VAL A 140 9.60 -12.80 1.70
N SER A 141 8.59 -12.91 0.83
CA SER A 141 8.73 -12.72 -0.62
C SER A 141 9.19 -11.32 -0.97
N ALA A 142 8.66 -10.29 -0.29
CA ALA A 142 9.02 -8.89 -0.57
C ALA A 142 10.52 -8.60 -0.39
N GLU A 143 11.20 -9.24 0.58
CA GLU A 143 12.65 -9.11 0.72
C GLU A 143 13.40 -9.78 -0.44
N TYR A 144 12.91 -10.92 -0.90
CA TYR A 144 13.49 -11.58 -2.07
C TYR A 144 13.25 -10.78 -3.37
N GLU A 145 12.05 -10.23 -3.56
CA GLU A 145 11.71 -9.35 -4.68
C GLU A 145 12.54 -8.05 -4.64
N ALA A 146 12.81 -7.52 -3.44
CA ALA A 146 13.71 -6.38 -3.26
C ALA A 146 15.15 -6.71 -3.69
N TYR A 147 15.66 -7.91 -3.32
CA TYR A 147 16.96 -8.37 -3.82
C TYR A 147 17.01 -8.37 -5.35
N GLU A 148 16.02 -8.98 -6.03
CA GLU A 148 16.00 -9.02 -7.50
C GLU A 148 16.00 -7.60 -8.10
N SER A 149 15.19 -6.71 -7.56
CA SER A 149 15.14 -5.31 -7.99
C SER A 149 16.44 -4.54 -7.75
N MET A 150 17.14 -4.78 -6.62
CA MET A 150 18.41 -4.13 -6.31
C MET A 150 19.55 -4.68 -7.16
N MET A 151 19.54 -5.99 -7.49
CA MET A 151 20.50 -6.58 -8.44
C MET A 151 20.34 -5.97 -9.83
N ASP A 152 19.10 -5.81 -10.32
CA ASP A 152 18.81 -5.16 -11.60
C ASP A 152 19.26 -3.69 -11.64
N ALA A 153 19.20 -3.02 -10.48
CA ALA A 153 19.62 -1.63 -10.29
C ALA A 153 21.14 -1.48 -10.01
N GLU A 154 21.89 -2.60 -9.93
CA GLU A 154 23.32 -2.64 -9.59
C GLU A 154 23.65 -2.08 -8.19
N VAL A 155 22.68 -2.15 -7.25
CA VAL A 155 22.82 -1.70 -5.84
C VAL A 155 23.10 -2.92 -4.97
N TYR A 156 24.29 -3.46 -5.10
CA TYR A 156 24.67 -4.78 -4.58
C TYR A 156 24.70 -4.88 -3.05
N ASP A 157 25.00 -3.80 -2.35
CA ASP A 157 24.97 -3.74 -0.88
C ASP A 157 23.53 -3.93 -0.34
N MET A 158 22.57 -3.25 -0.97
CA MET A 158 21.16 -3.42 -0.62
C MET A 158 20.60 -4.77 -1.08
N ALA A 159 21.06 -5.29 -2.22
CA ALA A 159 20.68 -6.62 -2.70
C ALA A 159 21.11 -7.70 -1.70
N LEU A 160 22.35 -7.67 -1.22
CA LEU A 160 22.84 -8.60 -0.22
C LEU A 160 22.09 -8.44 1.12
N ASP A 161 21.83 -7.22 1.58
CA ASP A 161 21.04 -6.97 2.78
C ASP A 161 19.63 -7.57 2.68
N SER A 162 18.98 -7.44 1.52
CA SER A 162 17.65 -8.01 1.27
C SER A 162 17.66 -9.56 1.31
N LEU A 163 18.68 -10.22 0.76
CA LEU A 163 18.82 -11.68 0.88
C LEU A 163 19.03 -12.13 2.33
N ILE A 164 19.88 -11.41 3.08
CA ILE A 164 20.11 -11.69 4.50
C ILE A 164 18.79 -11.56 5.28
N ARG A 165 17.98 -10.55 4.98
CA ARG A 165 16.66 -10.36 5.59
C ARG A 165 15.67 -11.43 5.17
N THR A 166 15.73 -11.92 3.94
CA THR A 166 14.89 -13.03 3.47
C THR A 166 15.10 -14.26 4.34
N VAL A 167 16.35 -14.66 4.57
CA VAL A 167 16.70 -15.80 5.44
C VAL A 167 16.22 -15.56 6.88
N GLN A 168 16.44 -14.36 7.41
CA GLN A 168 16.00 -14.02 8.76
C GLN A 168 14.47 -14.06 8.91
N ARG A 169 13.72 -13.56 7.92
CA ARG A 169 12.26 -13.59 7.95
C ARG A 169 11.71 -15.01 7.80
N TYR A 170 12.34 -15.83 6.97
CA TYR A 170 12.02 -17.25 6.91
C TYR A 170 12.11 -17.88 8.31
N ASP A 171 13.25 -17.75 8.99
CA ASP A 171 13.46 -18.34 10.32
C ASP A 171 12.43 -17.80 11.33
N LYS A 172 12.15 -16.49 11.29
CA LYS A 172 11.23 -15.81 12.20
C LYS A 172 9.80 -16.30 12.07
N TYR A 173 9.32 -16.53 10.85
CA TYR A 173 7.91 -16.89 10.57
C TYR A 173 7.70 -18.37 10.27
N LEU A 174 8.72 -19.20 10.44
CA LEU A 174 8.68 -20.61 10.10
C LEU A 174 7.56 -21.36 10.82
N GLN A 175 7.37 -21.11 12.12
CA GLN A 175 6.33 -21.71 12.93
C GLN A 175 4.92 -21.25 12.52
N ASP A 176 4.81 -19.98 12.16
CA ASP A 176 3.56 -19.41 11.66
C ASP A 176 3.21 -19.99 10.29
N ALA A 177 4.21 -20.21 9.41
CA ALA A 177 4.03 -20.84 8.11
C ALA A 177 3.51 -22.27 8.22
N GLU A 178 3.94 -23.03 9.24
CA GLU A 178 3.38 -24.35 9.56
C GLU A 178 1.94 -24.23 10.03
N THR A 179 1.66 -23.26 10.90
CA THR A 179 0.31 -23.03 11.47
C THR A 179 -0.71 -22.65 10.39
N TYR A 180 -0.33 -21.76 9.47
CA TYR A 180 -1.21 -21.28 8.40
C TYR A 180 -1.10 -22.08 7.09
N GLY A 181 -0.32 -23.16 7.07
CA GLY A 181 -0.26 -24.11 5.96
C GLY A 181 0.42 -23.58 4.70
N CYS A 182 1.39 -22.67 4.83
CA CYS A 182 2.19 -22.12 3.71
C CYS A 182 3.69 -22.45 3.80
N ARG A 183 4.04 -23.50 4.53
CA ARG A 183 5.42 -23.95 4.68
C ARG A 183 6.11 -24.22 3.33
N GLY A 184 5.38 -24.85 2.39
CA GLY A 184 5.96 -25.17 1.08
C GLY A 184 6.32 -23.95 0.24
N GLU A 185 5.59 -22.86 0.38
CA GLU A 185 5.89 -21.56 -0.25
C GLU A 185 7.11 -20.92 0.39
N PHE A 186 7.21 -20.97 1.70
CA PHE A 186 8.39 -20.53 2.45
C PHE A 186 9.65 -21.27 2.02
N ASP A 187 9.61 -22.60 1.96
CA ASP A 187 10.76 -23.42 1.56
C ASP A 187 11.22 -23.10 0.13
N LYS A 188 10.29 -22.73 -0.77
CA LYS A 188 10.65 -22.28 -2.13
C LYS A 188 11.40 -20.95 -2.11
N ILE A 189 10.94 -19.99 -1.32
CA ILE A 189 11.57 -18.66 -1.22
C ILE A 189 12.96 -18.82 -0.58
N GLU A 190 13.09 -19.61 0.49
CA GLU A 190 14.39 -19.86 1.13
C GLU A 190 15.37 -20.51 0.16
N SER A 191 14.95 -21.56 -0.55
CA SER A 191 15.80 -22.25 -1.52
C SER A 191 16.27 -21.31 -2.66
N ALA A 192 15.41 -20.39 -3.10
CA ALA A 192 15.77 -19.37 -4.07
C ALA A 192 16.80 -18.40 -3.48
N ALA A 193 16.59 -17.93 -2.26
CA ALA A 193 17.50 -17.02 -1.55
C ALA A 193 18.88 -17.68 -1.28
N GLU A 194 18.91 -18.95 -0.85
CA GLU A 194 20.14 -19.72 -0.67
C GLU A 194 20.91 -19.85 -1.98
N THR A 195 20.19 -20.11 -3.07
CA THR A 195 20.81 -20.21 -4.40
C THR A 195 21.42 -18.87 -4.82
N ALA A 196 20.71 -17.78 -4.63
CA ALA A 196 21.19 -16.44 -4.94
C ALA A 196 22.39 -16.04 -4.05
N LEU A 197 22.32 -16.28 -2.75
CA LEU A 197 23.44 -16.04 -1.82
C LEU A 197 24.72 -16.75 -2.30
N GLN A 198 24.59 -18.02 -2.71
CA GLN A 198 25.73 -18.80 -3.15
C GLN A 198 26.27 -18.35 -4.51
N GLN A 199 25.39 -18.06 -5.48
CA GLN A 199 25.77 -17.74 -6.85
C GLN A 199 26.34 -16.33 -6.98
N ASP A 200 25.70 -15.35 -6.35
CA ASP A 200 26.03 -13.94 -6.53
C ASP A 200 27.06 -13.44 -5.51
N PHE A 201 27.03 -13.98 -4.29
CA PHE A 201 27.86 -13.47 -3.20
C PHE A 201 28.80 -14.52 -2.58
N GLY A 202 28.69 -15.80 -2.99
CA GLY A 202 29.54 -16.89 -2.45
C GLY A 202 29.28 -17.16 -0.96
N LEU A 203 28.07 -16.87 -0.47
CA LEU A 203 27.65 -17.07 0.92
C LEU A 203 26.70 -18.25 1.05
N THR A 204 26.65 -18.83 2.27
CA THR A 204 25.62 -19.78 2.67
C THR A 204 24.53 -19.07 3.48
N ALA A 205 23.36 -19.72 3.66
CA ALA A 205 22.32 -19.20 4.56
C ALA A 205 22.82 -19.06 6.02
N GLU A 206 23.75 -19.92 6.47
CA GLU A 206 24.35 -19.81 7.81
C GLU A 206 25.27 -18.59 7.93
N ASP A 207 26.00 -18.24 6.87
CA ASP A 207 26.79 -17.00 6.81
C ASP A 207 25.84 -15.79 6.92
N ALA A 208 24.70 -15.80 6.20
CA ALA A 208 23.68 -14.76 6.26
C ALA A 208 23.09 -14.61 7.67
N ARG A 209 22.77 -15.73 8.36
CA ARG A 209 22.31 -15.72 9.76
C ARG A 209 23.35 -15.11 10.70
N THR A 210 24.62 -15.47 10.49
CA THR A 210 25.75 -14.94 11.29
C THR A 210 25.91 -13.42 11.08
N MET A 211 25.82 -12.96 9.84
CA MET A 211 25.89 -11.55 9.50
C MET A 211 24.72 -10.78 10.11
N TYR A 212 23.49 -11.29 10.03
CA TYR A 212 22.32 -10.64 10.64
C TYR A 212 22.43 -10.53 12.17
N ALA A 213 23.08 -11.48 12.84
CA ALA A 213 23.31 -11.45 14.28
C ALA A 213 24.28 -10.35 14.76
N LEU A 214 24.96 -9.65 13.83
CA LEU A 214 25.86 -8.55 14.17
C LEU A 214 25.04 -7.34 14.66
N SER A 215 25.14 -7.04 15.95
CA SER A 215 24.38 -5.97 16.59
C SER A 215 24.89 -4.55 16.28
N ASN A 216 26.11 -4.43 15.74
CA ASN A 216 26.73 -3.15 15.42
C ASN A 216 26.64 -2.86 13.92
N LYS A 217 25.92 -1.79 13.56
CA LYS A 217 25.71 -1.37 12.16
C LYS A 217 27.02 -1.17 11.40
N GLU A 218 28.03 -0.57 12.01
CA GLU A 218 29.33 -0.33 11.37
C GLU A 218 30.07 -1.64 11.07
N THR A 219 29.96 -2.61 11.98
CA THR A 219 30.53 -3.95 11.74
C THR A 219 29.77 -4.68 10.65
N TYR A 220 28.45 -4.59 10.65
CA TYR A 220 27.58 -5.17 9.62
C TYR A 220 27.90 -4.60 8.23
N SER A 221 27.92 -3.26 8.06
CA SER A 221 28.30 -2.64 6.78
C SER A 221 29.68 -3.09 6.29
N ARG A 222 30.65 -3.15 7.19
CA ARG A 222 32.00 -3.63 6.82
C ARG A 222 32.05 -5.10 6.37
N GLU A 223 31.19 -5.95 6.94
CA GLU A 223 31.09 -7.34 6.45
C GLU A 223 30.40 -7.40 5.08
N ILE A 224 29.35 -6.58 4.83
CA ILE A 224 28.78 -6.41 3.48
C ILE A 224 29.88 -6.00 2.50
N ASP A 225 30.62 -4.92 2.78
CA ASP A 225 31.68 -4.42 1.90
C ASP A 225 32.72 -5.50 1.56
N LYS A 226 33.16 -6.28 2.57
CA LYS A 226 34.09 -7.39 2.34
C LYS A 226 33.55 -8.49 1.44
N VAL A 227 32.26 -8.81 1.59
CA VAL A 227 31.59 -9.79 0.73
C VAL A 227 31.56 -9.29 -0.70
N LEU A 228 31.15 -8.03 -0.91
CA LEU A 228 31.10 -7.41 -2.23
C LEU A 228 32.49 -7.31 -2.89
N GLU A 229 33.53 -6.94 -2.12
CA GLU A 229 34.92 -6.94 -2.62
C GLU A 229 35.35 -8.33 -3.08
N LYS A 230 35.07 -9.37 -2.27
CA LYS A 230 35.38 -10.75 -2.59
C LYS A 230 34.60 -11.27 -3.80
N ALA A 231 33.35 -10.85 -3.98
CA ALA A 231 32.50 -11.19 -5.11
C ALA A 231 32.84 -10.39 -6.39
N GLY A 232 33.69 -9.35 -6.28
CA GLY A 232 34.01 -8.45 -7.39
C GLY A 232 32.92 -7.48 -7.77
N LEU A 233 32.00 -7.19 -6.81
CA LEU A 233 30.83 -6.33 -6.96
C LEU A 233 30.99 -4.98 -6.22
N SER A 234 32.16 -4.70 -5.64
CA SER A 234 32.43 -3.41 -4.98
C SER A 234 32.50 -2.29 -6.02
N GLU A 235 31.85 -1.14 -5.76
CA GLU A 235 32.07 0.06 -6.56
C GLU A 235 33.56 0.42 -6.52
N VAL A 236 34.20 0.47 -7.68
CA VAL A 236 35.56 1.02 -7.80
C VAL A 236 35.43 2.53 -7.60
N THR A 237 35.63 3.00 -6.38
CA THR A 237 35.80 4.43 -6.10
C THR A 237 37.10 4.86 -6.77
N GLU A 238 37.02 5.44 -7.99
CA GLU A 238 38.11 6.20 -8.61
C GLU A 238 38.30 7.55 -7.90
#